data_ca252cfb229b2b392fa7396ce6cc7035
#
_entry.id   ca252cfb229b2b392fa7396ce6cc7035
#
_cell.length_a   1.000
_cell.length_b   1.000
_cell.length_c   1.000
_cell.angle_alpha   90.00
_cell.angle_beta   90.00
_cell.angle_gamma   90.00
#
_symmetry.space_group_name_H-M   'P 1'
#
loop_
_entity.id
_entity.type
_entity.pdbx_description
1 polymer ?
#
loop_
_entity_poly.entity_id
_entity_poly.type
_entity_poly.pdbx_seq_one_letter_code
_entity_poly.pdbx_strand_id
1 'polypeptide(L)'
;HNLREVINAVVKIIDNKVEEDRDTDIEELLSIVKGPDFPTGGMILGTAGINEAYRTGRGKVRVRAITDIEPMQNGKNRIVVTELPYMVNKARLIEKIAELVRDKKVDGITDLRDESDRQGMRICIELRRDVNPNVVLNLLYKHTQLQDTFGVIMLALVNNEPKVLNLYDMLKYYLIHQEEVVTRRTKYELNKAEERAHILEGLLIALDNIDEVISIIRSSQNTQEAKSRLMERFSLSDAQSQAIVDMRLRALTGLEREKLEAEYAELMDRIAELRAILADKKKLLGVIRTEILLIADKYGDDRRTSIGFDEYDISMEDLIPVTNTVITMTKLGYIKRMSLDNFRAQNRGGKGIKGMETIDDDYIEELLMTTSHHYMMFFTNTGRVYRIKAYE
;
A
#
# COMPACT_ATOMS: atom_id res chain seq x y z
N HIS A 1 -2.64 1.00 2.07
CA HIS A 1 -1.84 -0.21 2.34
C HIS A 1 -2.14 -1.29 1.33
N ASN A 2 -1.20 -2.20 1.12
CA ASN A 2 -1.39 -3.35 0.25
C ASN A 2 -2.25 -4.42 0.94
N LEU A 3 -3.28 -4.91 0.25
CA LEU A 3 -4.25 -5.84 0.84
C LEU A 3 -3.60 -7.17 1.27
N ARG A 4 -2.72 -7.73 0.43
CA ARG A 4 -2.03 -8.99 0.76
C ARG A 4 -1.12 -8.86 1.97
N GLU A 5 -0.37 -7.76 2.07
CA GLU A 5 0.49 -7.51 3.22
C GLU A 5 -0.30 -7.41 4.52
N VAL A 6 -1.41 -6.67 4.52
CA VAL A 6 -2.26 -6.50 5.70
C VAL A 6 -2.93 -7.80 6.10
N ILE A 7 -3.47 -8.57 5.15
CA ILE A 7 -4.06 -9.88 5.43
C ILE A 7 -3.01 -10.84 5.97
N ASN A 8 -1.82 -10.88 5.39
CA ASN A 8 -0.73 -11.74 5.88
C ASN A 8 -0.31 -11.36 7.31
N ALA A 9 -0.36 -10.08 7.67
CA ALA A 9 -0.10 -9.64 9.03
C ALA A 9 -1.19 -10.12 10.01
N VAL A 10 -2.47 -10.06 9.63
CA VAL A 10 -3.56 -10.62 10.44
C VAL A 10 -3.43 -12.14 10.57
N VAL A 11 -3.09 -12.84 9.48
CA VAL A 11 -2.82 -14.28 9.51
C VAL A 11 -1.68 -14.62 10.47
N LYS A 12 -0.60 -13.82 10.48
CA LYS A 12 0.50 -14.01 11.43
C LYS A 12 0.05 -13.88 12.89
N ILE A 13 -0.83 -12.91 13.19
CA ILE A 13 -1.43 -12.77 14.53
C ILE A 13 -2.24 -14.01 14.91
N ILE A 14 -3.05 -14.53 13.98
CA ILE A 14 -3.84 -15.74 14.17
C ILE A 14 -2.94 -16.94 14.41
N ASP A 15 -1.92 -17.16 13.58
CA ASP A 15 -1.03 -18.29 13.66
C ASP A 15 -0.25 -18.32 14.99
N ASN A 16 0.30 -17.18 15.43
CA ASN A 16 0.96 -17.06 16.72
C ASN A 16 0.00 -17.38 17.88
N LYS A 17 -1.28 -17.00 17.76
CA LYS A 17 -2.29 -17.27 18.80
C LYS A 17 -2.71 -18.75 18.81
N VAL A 18 -2.85 -19.36 17.63
CA VAL A 18 -3.33 -20.74 17.49
C VAL A 18 -2.22 -21.75 17.77
N GLU A 19 -1.02 -21.52 17.23
CA GLU A 19 0.09 -22.47 17.28
C GLU A 19 0.95 -22.32 18.53
N GLU A 20 1.25 -21.07 18.93
CA GLU A 20 2.20 -20.76 20.00
C GLU A 20 1.54 -20.18 21.24
N ASP A 21 0.23 -19.89 21.21
CA ASP A 21 -0.56 -19.24 22.28
C ASP A 21 0.08 -17.95 22.83
N ARG A 22 0.67 -17.16 21.96
CA ARG A 22 1.34 -15.90 22.29
C ARG A 22 0.79 -14.71 21.52
N ASP A 23 1.06 -13.54 22.05
CA ASP A 23 0.83 -12.29 21.32
C ASP A 23 1.94 -12.06 20.28
N THR A 24 1.60 -11.36 19.21
CA THR A 24 2.53 -11.04 18.12
C THR A 24 3.32 -9.78 18.47
N ASP A 25 4.63 -9.81 18.25
CA ASP A 25 5.48 -8.63 18.37
C ASP A 25 5.25 -7.72 17.15
N ILE A 26 5.30 -6.40 17.36
CA ILE A 26 5.15 -5.42 16.31
C ILE A 26 6.26 -5.55 15.24
N GLU A 27 7.46 -5.99 15.62
CA GLU A 27 8.58 -6.19 14.70
C GLU A 27 8.28 -7.29 13.67
N GLU A 28 7.54 -8.33 14.04
CA GLU A 28 7.08 -9.36 13.11
C GLU A 28 6.12 -8.77 12.07
N LEU A 29 5.25 -7.85 12.48
CA LEU A 29 4.32 -7.17 11.58
C LEU A 29 5.01 -6.18 10.64
N LEU A 30 6.04 -5.48 11.12
CA LEU A 30 6.85 -4.58 10.29
C LEU A 30 7.61 -5.32 9.18
N SER A 31 7.94 -6.57 9.39
CA SER A 31 8.55 -7.41 8.37
C SER A 31 7.58 -7.82 7.24
N ILE A 32 6.29 -7.83 7.54
CA ILE A 32 5.21 -8.25 6.62
C ILE A 32 4.58 -7.03 5.92
N VAL A 33 4.15 -6.03 6.69
CA VAL A 33 3.57 -4.79 6.15
C VAL A 33 4.71 -3.81 5.89
N LYS A 34 5.17 -3.77 4.66
CA LYS A 34 6.37 -3.00 4.28
C LYS A 34 6.21 -1.50 4.45
N GLY A 35 5.00 -0.98 4.25
CA GLY A 35 4.71 0.44 4.34
C GLY A 35 3.36 0.80 3.73
N PRO A 36 3.01 2.08 3.72
CA PRO A 36 1.89 2.57 2.94
C PRO A 36 2.03 2.17 1.48
N ASP A 37 0.92 1.89 0.81
CA ASP A 37 0.84 1.60 -0.62
C ASP A 37 -0.18 2.55 -1.23
N PHE A 38 0.32 3.54 -1.96
CA PHE A 38 -0.52 4.61 -2.49
C PHE A 38 -1.08 4.25 -3.87
N PRO A 39 -2.33 4.60 -4.18
CA PRO A 39 -2.92 4.34 -5.50
C PRO A 39 -2.19 5.07 -6.62
N THR A 40 -1.47 6.13 -6.31
CA THR A 40 -0.67 6.92 -7.25
C THR A 40 0.77 6.39 -7.43
N GLY A 41 1.13 5.30 -6.77
CA GLY A 41 2.49 4.75 -6.81
C GLY A 41 3.51 5.60 -6.06
N GLY A 42 4.57 5.99 -6.73
CA GLY A 42 5.67 6.74 -6.15
C GLY A 42 6.68 5.86 -5.39
N MET A 43 7.67 6.50 -4.81
CA MET A 43 8.72 5.86 -4.01
C MET A 43 8.78 6.47 -2.62
N ILE A 44 8.73 5.64 -1.60
CA ILE A 44 9.00 6.05 -0.22
C ILE A 44 10.51 6.02 0.02
N LEU A 45 11.04 7.09 0.61
CA LEU A 45 12.46 7.23 0.92
C LEU A 45 12.75 6.77 2.34
N GLY A 46 13.41 5.63 2.45
CA GLY A 46 13.77 5.02 3.73
C GLY A 46 12.60 4.42 4.50
N THR A 47 12.89 3.71 5.57
CA THR A 47 11.92 3.00 6.40
C THR A 47 11.68 3.64 7.77
N ALA A 48 12.49 4.62 8.16
CA ALA A 48 12.42 5.23 9.50
C ALA A 48 11.05 5.83 9.81
N GLY A 49 10.47 6.61 8.87
CA GLY A 49 9.15 7.20 9.05
C GLY A 49 8.01 6.18 9.06
N ILE A 50 8.16 5.08 8.30
CA ILE A 50 7.21 3.95 8.31
C ILE A 50 7.24 3.27 9.69
N ASN A 51 8.43 2.95 10.18
CA ASN A 51 8.61 2.28 11.46
C ASN A 51 8.09 3.13 12.61
N GLU A 52 8.34 4.43 12.60
CA GLU A 52 7.78 5.37 13.58
C GLU A 52 6.25 5.35 13.55
N ALA A 53 5.66 5.49 12.35
CA ALA A 53 4.20 5.50 12.17
C ALA A 53 3.55 4.20 12.66
N TYR A 54 4.13 3.06 12.36
CA TYR A 54 3.57 1.76 12.74
C TYR A 54 3.75 1.43 14.22
N ARG A 55 4.80 1.92 14.87
CA ARG A 55 5.01 1.73 16.31
C ARG A 55 4.18 2.69 17.18
N THR A 56 3.96 3.91 16.70
CA THR A 56 3.35 4.96 17.53
C THR A 56 1.96 5.41 17.03
N GLY A 57 1.59 5.03 15.82
CA GLY A 57 0.39 5.53 15.15
C GLY A 57 0.58 6.89 14.47
N ARG A 58 1.76 7.50 14.56
CA ARG A 58 2.10 8.78 13.93
C ARG A 58 3.51 8.72 13.35
N GLY A 59 3.68 9.29 12.15
CA GLY A 59 4.99 9.36 11.52
C GLY A 59 4.98 10.23 10.26
N LYS A 60 6.16 10.52 9.76
CA LYS A 60 6.37 11.31 8.54
C LYS A 60 7.05 10.44 7.49
N VAL A 61 6.34 10.16 6.40
CA VAL A 61 6.82 9.35 5.30
C VAL A 61 7.13 10.26 4.12
N ARG A 62 8.38 10.28 3.67
CA ARG A 62 8.75 11.03 2.48
C ARG A 62 8.47 10.21 1.25
N VAL A 63 7.78 10.80 0.30
CA VAL A 63 7.39 10.19 -0.96
C VAL A 63 7.95 11.01 -2.11
N ARG A 64 8.58 10.33 -3.05
CA ARG A 64 9.15 10.91 -4.26
C ARG A 64 8.43 10.41 -5.49
N ALA A 65 8.27 11.27 -6.47
CA ALA A 65 7.79 10.92 -7.79
C ALA A 65 8.68 9.86 -8.47
N ILE A 66 8.11 9.06 -9.35
CA ILE A 66 8.90 8.20 -10.24
C ILE A 66 9.25 8.98 -11.47
N THR A 67 10.54 9.08 -11.73
CA THR A 67 11.11 9.87 -12.81
C THR A 67 12.11 9.04 -13.60
N ASP A 68 12.22 9.33 -14.89
CA ASP A 68 13.23 8.77 -15.77
C ASP A 68 13.87 9.87 -16.59
N ILE A 69 15.13 9.67 -16.98
CA ILE A 69 15.90 10.60 -17.83
C ILE A 69 16.04 9.97 -19.20
N GLU A 70 15.31 10.52 -20.17
CA GLU A 70 15.31 10.03 -21.54
C GLU A 70 16.22 10.91 -22.42
N PRO A 71 17.14 10.32 -23.21
CA PRO A 71 17.92 11.07 -24.18
C PRO A 71 17.02 11.52 -25.36
N MET A 72 17.28 12.73 -25.83
CA MET A 72 16.62 13.30 -27.00
C MET A 72 17.63 13.44 -28.16
N GLN A 73 17.09 13.77 -29.33
CA GLN A 73 17.92 14.14 -30.49
C GLN A 73 18.82 15.33 -30.15
N ASN A 74 19.99 15.42 -30.78
CA ASN A 74 20.98 16.48 -30.59
C ASN A 74 21.62 16.55 -29.19
N GLY A 75 21.67 15.44 -28.45
CA GLY A 75 22.35 15.37 -27.16
C GLY A 75 21.65 16.12 -26.01
N LYS A 76 20.38 16.45 -26.20
CA LYS A 76 19.51 16.95 -25.12
C LYS A 76 18.96 15.77 -24.31
N ASN A 77 18.53 16.07 -23.09
CA ASN A 77 17.79 15.14 -22.24
C ASN A 77 16.44 15.73 -21.85
N ARG A 78 15.52 14.85 -21.51
CA ARG A 78 14.25 15.21 -20.87
C ARG A 78 14.03 14.38 -19.62
N ILE A 79 13.43 14.99 -18.62
CA ILE A 79 12.95 14.32 -17.43
C ILE A 79 11.49 13.96 -17.67
N VAL A 80 11.15 12.69 -17.51
CA VAL A 80 9.78 12.19 -17.61
C VAL A 80 9.31 11.77 -16.25
N VAL A 81 8.16 12.28 -15.81
CA VAL A 81 7.52 11.93 -14.54
C VAL A 81 6.31 11.08 -14.84
N THR A 82 6.30 9.85 -14.34
CA THR A 82 5.22 8.87 -14.59
C THR A 82 4.32 8.62 -13.37
N GLU A 83 4.82 8.89 -12.16
CA GLU A 83 4.05 8.76 -10.92
C GLU A 83 4.34 9.95 -10.01
N LEU A 84 3.33 10.40 -9.28
CA LEU A 84 3.42 11.51 -8.33
C LEU A 84 3.19 11.03 -6.89
N PRO A 85 3.74 11.73 -5.90
CA PRO A 85 3.39 11.51 -4.50
C PRO A 85 1.87 11.62 -4.29
N TYR A 86 1.35 10.83 -3.38
CA TYR A 86 -0.08 10.83 -3.06
C TYR A 86 -0.56 12.23 -2.61
N MET A 87 -1.75 12.62 -3.04
CA MET A 87 -2.38 13.94 -2.79
C MET A 87 -1.73 15.12 -3.53
N VAL A 88 -0.75 14.92 -4.38
CA VAL A 88 -0.17 15.98 -5.20
C VAL A 88 -1.04 16.26 -6.43
N ASN A 89 -1.40 17.52 -6.62
CA ASN A 89 -2.14 17.95 -7.80
C ASN A 89 -1.18 18.22 -8.96
N LYS A 90 -1.34 17.47 -10.06
CA LYS A 90 -0.47 17.53 -11.24
C LYS A 90 -0.43 18.95 -11.85
N ALA A 91 -1.57 19.60 -12.04
CA ALA A 91 -1.63 20.90 -12.67
C ALA A 91 -0.89 21.96 -11.84
N ARG A 92 -1.13 22.00 -10.52
CA ARG A 92 -0.42 22.91 -9.60
C ARG A 92 1.08 22.64 -9.55
N LEU A 93 1.48 21.37 -9.65
CA LEU A 93 2.89 21.01 -9.72
C LEU A 93 3.54 21.58 -10.98
N ILE A 94 2.90 21.44 -12.14
CA ILE A 94 3.38 21.96 -13.41
C ILE A 94 3.47 23.50 -13.37
N GLU A 95 2.46 24.16 -12.86
CA GLU A 95 2.49 25.61 -12.63
C GLU A 95 3.66 26.04 -11.73
N LYS A 96 3.89 25.29 -10.64
CA LYS A 96 5.00 25.57 -9.72
C LYS A 96 6.36 25.41 -10.38
N ILE A 97 6.55 24.40 -11.21
CA ILE A 97 7.79 24.22 -11.99
C ILE A 97 7.97 25.41 -12.94
N ALA A 98 6.93 25.80 -13.66
CA ALA A 98 6.99 26.96 -14.55
C ALA A 98 7.33 28.27 -13.82
N GLU A 99 6.79 28.49 -12.61
CA GLU A 99 7.17 29.62 -11.75
C GLU A 99 8.66 29.62 -11.41
N LEU A 100 9.21 28.46 -10.99
CA LEU A 100 10.63 28.34 -10.64
C LEU A 100 11.55 28.64 -11.82
N VAL A 101 11.13 28.28 -13.02
CA VAL A 101 11.87 28.61 -14.26
C VAL A 101 11.81 30.12 -14.53
N ARG A 102 10.63 30.73 -14.44
CA ARG A 102 10.44 32.18 -14.63
C ARG A 102 11.22 32.99 -13.60
N ASP A 103 11.23 32.55 -12.34
CA ASP A 103 11.95 33.19 -11.24
C ASP A 103 13.45 32.89 -11.22
N LYS A 104 13.96 32.14 -12.22
CA LYS A 104 15.36 31.74 -12.36
C LYS A 104 15.91 30.95 -11.16
N LYS A 105 15.05 30.27 -10.40
CA LYS A 105 15.44 29.37 -9.30
C LYS A 105 15.87 28.00 -9.78
N VAL A 106 15.35 27.58 -10.93
CA VAL A 106 15.76 26.38 -11.65
C VAL A 106 16.11 26.79 -13.07
N ASP A 107 17.38 26.62 -13.45
CA ASP A 107 17.85 26.89 -14.81
C ASP A 107 17.96 25.60 -15.62
N GLY A 108 17.92 25.72 -16.92
CA GLY A 108 18.15 24.61 -17.86
C GLY A 108 16.91 23.92 -18.38
N ILE A 109 15.72 24.28 -17.92
CA ILE A 109 14.44 23.77 -18.46
C ILE A 109 14.07 24.64 -19.67
N THR A 110 13.85 23.98 -20.82
CA THR A 110 13.48 24.64 -22.09
C THR A 110 12.02 24.52 -22.42
N ASP A 111 11.37 23.43 -22.00
CA ASP A 111 9.97 23.18 -22.23
C ASP A 111 9.36 22.30 -21.13
N LEU A 112 8.06 22.44 -20.89
CA LEU A 112 7.31 21.74 -19.86
C LEU A 112 5.92 21.41 -20.40
N ARG A 113 5.63 20.14 -20.56
CA ARG A 113 4.36 19.65 -21.13
C ARG A 113 3.72 18.57 -20.27
N ASP A 114 2.39 18.58 -20.24
CA ASP A 114 1.59 17.45 -19.77
C ASP A 114 1.24 16.57 -20.97
N GLU A 115 1.86 15.42 -21.07
CA GLU A 115 1.65 14.42 -22.11
C GLU A 115 0.81 13.23 -21.63
N SER A 116 0.07 13.41 -20.53
CA SER A 116 -0.77 12.35 -19.98
C SER A 116 -1.90 11.95 -20.94
N ASP A 117 -2.10 10.66 -21.10
CA ASP A 117 -3.11 10.06 -21.98
C ASP A 117 -3.80 8.85 -21.33
N ARG A 118 -4.49 8.02 -22.13
CA ARG A 118 -5.16 6.80 -21.67
C ARG A 118 -4.20 5.72 -21.18
N GLN A 119 -2.92 5.79 -21.57
CA GLN A 119 -1.89 4.83 -21.13
C GLN A 119 -1.35 5.17 -19.75
N GLY A 120 -1.47 6.42 -19.32
CA GLY A 120 -1.06 6.85 -17.99
C GLY A 120 -0.65 8.32 -17.90
N MET A 121 -0.23 8.69 -16.71
CA MET A 121 0.29 10.01 -16.44
C MET A 121 1.72 10.15 -16.97
N ARG A 122 1.98 11.27 -17.65
CA ARG A 122 3.30 11.60 -18.17
C ARG A 122 3.52 13.10 -18.18
N ILE A 123 4.45 13.60 -17.39
CA ILE A 123 4.92 14.98 -17.43
C ILE A 123 6.29 14.97 -18.09
N CYS A 124 6.46 15.77 -19.13
CA CYS A 124 7.72 15.90 -19.87
C CYS A 124 8.37 17.24 -19.57
N ILE A 125 9.63 17.20 -19.11
CA ILE A 125 10.45 18.38 -18.79
C ILE A 125 11.68 18.32 -19.67
N GLU A 126 11.74 19.14 -20.72
CA GLU A 126 12.87 19.17 -21.64
C GLU A 126 13.98 20.07 -21.11
N LEU A 127 15.20 19.59 -21.24
CA LEU A 127 16.39 20.28 -20.72
C LEU A 127 17.26 20.82 -21.84
N ARG A 128 17.99 21.87 -21.52
CA ARG A 128 19.05 22.40 -22.38
C ARG A 128 20.22 21.41 -22.48
N ARG A 129 20.93 21.42 -23.57
CA ARG A 129 21.99 20.43 -23.90
C ARG A 129 23.12 20.34 -22.88
N ASP A 130 23.49 21.47 -22.28
CA ASP A 130 24.65 21.63 -21.39
C ASP A 130 24.31 21.41 -19.90
N VAL A 131 23.09 20.99 -19.60
CA VAL A 131 22.58 20.86 -18.23
C VAL A 131 22.64 19.41 -17.76
N ASN A 132 23.09 19.19 -16.53
CA ASN A 132 23.03 17.88 -15.90
C ASN A 132 21.58 17.60 -15.42
N PRO A 133 20.90 16.58 -15.97
CA PRO A 133 19.52 16.29 -15.61
C PRO A 133 19.31 15.98 -14.12
N ASN A 134 20.29 15.33 -13.48
CA ASN A 134 20.18 14.97 -12.06
C ASN A 134 20.21 16.21 -11.15
N VAL A 135 20.99 17.23 -11.51
CA VAL A 135 21.03 18.49 -10.75
C VAL A 135 19.68 19.20 -10.83
N VAL A 136 19.10 19.29 -12.03
CA VAL A 136 17.76 19.88 -12.21
C VAL A 136 16.71 19.10 -11.43
N LEU A 137 16.75 17.78 -11.53
CA LEU A 137 15.83 16.91 -10.82
C LEU A 137 15.90 17.08 -9.29
N ASN A 138 17.09 17.20 -8.74
CA ASN A 138 17.28 17.44 -7.30
C ASN A 138 16.77 18.81 -6.86
N LEU A 139 16.95 19.84 -7.68
CA LEU A 139 16.36 21.16 -7.43
C LEU A 139 14.84 21.09 -7.44
N LEU A 140 14.25 20.32 -8.36
CA LEU A 140 12.81 20.09 -8.41
C LEU A 140 12.30 19.33 -7.18
N TYR A 141 13.00 18.31 -6.71
CA TYR A 141 12.67 17.62 -5.44
C TYR A 141 12.73 18.55 -4.24
N LYS A 142 13.68 19.47 -4.20
CA LYS A 142 13.86 20.42 -3.11
C LYS A 142 12.78 21.52 -3.08
N HIS A 143 12.33 21.98 -4.24
CA HIS A 143 11.50 23.17 -4.37
C HIS A 143 10.04 22.91 -4.81
N THR A 144 9.70 21.66 -5.11
CA THR A 144 8.36 21.29 -5.58
C THR A 144 7.86 20.01 -4.87
N GLN A 145 6.58 19.72 -5.09
CA GLN A 145 5.95 18.48 -4.59
C GLN A 145 6.29 17.22 -5.43
N LEU A 146 7.30 17.25 -6.29
CA LEU A 146 7.90 16.03 -6.84
C LEU A 146 8.49 15.15 -5.73
N GLN A 147 8.83 15.74 -4.61
CA GLN A 147 9.06 15.07 -3.34
C GLN A 147 8.26 15.78 -2.26
N ASP A 148 7.47 15.03 -1.52
CA ASP A 148 6.64 15.59 -0.45
C ASP A 148 6.64 14.66 0.77
N THR A 149 6.25 15.21 1.91
CA THR A 149 6.14 14.45 3.15
C THR A 149 4.68 14.16 3.46
N PHE A 150 4.35 12.87 3.50
CA PHE A 150 3.03 12.40 3.91
C PHE A 150 3.01 12.19 5.42
N GLY A 151 2.16 12.95 6.12
CA GLY A 151 1.93 12.78 7.56
C GLY A 151 0.99 11.62 7.83
N VAL A 152 1.50 10.54 8.40
CA VAL A 152 0.69 9.39 8.80
C VAL A 152 0.08 9.64 10.17
N ILE A 153 -1.23 9.49 10.27
CA ILE A 153 -1.99 9.46 11.51
C ILE A 153 -2.96 8.28 11.44
N MET A 154 -2.69 7.25 12.21
CA MET A 154 -3.48 6.02 12.23
C MET A 154 -4.64 6.16 13.20
N LEU A 155 -5.62 6.98 12.83
CA LEU A 155 -6.82 7.26 13.60
C LEU A 155 -7.91 6.23 13.26
N ALA A 156 -8.51 5.62 14.29
CA ALA A 156 -9.64 4.71 14.14
C ALA A 156 -10.69 4.96 15.22
N LEU A 157 -11.92 4.52 14.97
CA LEU A 157 -12.97 4.50 15.98
C LEU A 157 -12.98 3.13 16.66
N VAL A 158 -12.78 3.12 17.96
CA VAL A 158 -12.89 1.94 18.81
C VAL A 158 -14.02 2.19 19.80
N ASN A 159 -15.11 1.40 19.71
CA ASN A 159 -16.33 1.60 20.50
C ASN A 159 -16.88 3.04 20.37
N ASN A 160 -16.89 3.59 19.15
CA ASN A 160 -17.28 4.97 18.83
C ASN A 160 -16.40 6.08 19.40
N GLU A 161 -15.26 5.74 19.99
CA GLU A 161 -14.28 6.71 20.46
C GLU A 161 -13.10 6.81 19.47
N PRO A 162 -12.67 8.01 19.07
CA PRO A 162 -11.50 8.17 18.22
C PRO A 162 -10.22 7.88 18.99
N LYS A 163 -9.39 6.97 18.46
CA LYS A 163 -8.09 6.60 19.06
C LYS A 163 -7.02 6.54 17.99
N VAL A 164 -5.84 7.05 18.31
CA VAL A 164 -4.64 6.84 17.49
C VAL A 164 -4.04 5.50 17.92
N LEU A 165 -3.95 4.58 16.96
CA LEU A 165 -3.51 3.21 17.21
C LEU A 165 -2.19 2.94 16.47
N ASN A 166 -1.36 2.07 17.02
CA ASN A 166 -0.24 1.48 16.29
C ASN A 166 -0.74 0.38 15.33
N LEU A 167 0.16 -0.16 14.51
CA LEU A 167 -0.22 -1.20 13.53
C LEU A 167 -0.80 -2.45 14.21
N TYR A 168 -0.15 -2.92 15.27
CA TYR A 168 -0.61 -4.11 16.00
C TYR A 168 -2.02 -3.93 16.57
N ASP A 169 -2.27 -2.82 17.27
CA ASP A 169 -3.57 -2.55 17.88
C ASP A 169 -4.67 -2.42 16.81
N MET A 170 -4.37 -1.79 15.68
CA MET A 170 -5.33 -1.67 14.58
C MET A 170 -5.75 -3.03 14.02
N LEU A 171 -4.79 -3.92 13.79
CA LEU A 171 -5.07 -5.28 13.31
C LEU A 171 -5.72 -6.15 14.40
N LYS A 172 -5.35 -5.97 15.66
CA LYS A 172 -5.96 -6.65 16.81
C LYS A 172 -7.44 -6.31 16.96
N TYR A 173 -7.80 -5.03 16.89
CA TYR A 173 -9.22 -4.62 16.94
C TYR A 173 -10.01 -5.10 15.75
N TYR A 174 -9.42 -5.13 14.56
CA TYR A 174 -10.03 -5.76 13.39
C TYR A 174 -10.30 -7.26 13.63
N LEU A 175 -9.35 -7.99 14.19
CA LEU A 175 -9.50 -9.41 14.49
C LEU A 175 -10.59 -9.65 15.54
N ILE A 176 -10.65 -8.84 16.60
CA ILE A 176 -11.72 -8.91 17.62
C ILE A 176 -13.08 -8.71 16.96
N HIS A 177 -13.21 -7.72 16.08
CA HIS A 177 -14.45 -7.50 15.33
C HIS A 177 -14.82 -8.70 14.45
N GLN A 178 -13.86 -9.31 13.77
CA GLN A 178 -14.09 -10.53 12.99
C GLN A 178 -14.56 -11.70 13.89
N GLU A 179 -13.95 -11.88 15.05
CA GLU A 179 -14.38 -12.89 16.04
C GLU A 179 -15.85 -12.68 16.43
N GLU A 180 -16.26 -11.45 16.72
CA GLU A 180 -17.65 -11.13 17.07
C GLU A 180 -18.64 -11.39 15.91
N VAL A 181 -18.28 -10.97 14.70
CA VAL A 181 -19.14 -11.13 13.52
C VAL A 181 -19.30 -12.60 13.17
N VAL A 182 -18.19 -13.36 13.11
CA VAL A 182 -18.22 -14.78 12.79
C VAL A 182 -18.96 -15.58 13.86
N THR A 183 -18.78 -15.24 15.14
CA THR A 183 -19.52 -15.86 16.24
C THR A 183 -21.04 -15.65 16.11
N ARG A 184 -21.49 -14.42 15.81
CA ARG A 184 -22.92 -14.12 15.62
C ARG A 184 -23.48 -14.84 14.39
N ARG A 185 -22.75 -14.86 13.29
CA ARG A 185 -23.13 -15.60 12.08
C ARG A 185 -23.26 -17.09 12.36
N THR A 186 -22.26 -17.68 13.02
CA THR A 186 -22.26 -19.11 13.34
C THR A 186 -23.41 -19.48 14.28
N LYS A 187 -23.74 -18.65 15.27
CA LYS A 187 -24.90 -18.84 16.14
C LYS A 187 -26.21 -18.80 15.35
N TYR A 188 -26.34 -17.85 14.43
CA TYR A 188 -27.51 -17.73 13.59
C TYR A 188 -27.71 -18.97 12.68
N GLU A 189 -26.62 -19.40 12.00
CA GLU A 189 -26.63 -20.59 11.16
C GLU A 189 -26.93 -21.85 11.98
N LEU A 190 -26.39 -21.99 13.19
CA LEU A 190 -26.64 -23.09 14.10
C LEU A 190 -28.13 -23.12 14.47
N ASN A 191 -28.72 -22.01 14.90
CA ASN A 191 -30.14 -21.96 15.25
C ASN A 191 -31.01 -22.35 14.05
N LYS A 192 -30.72 -21.88 12.85
CA LYS A 192 -31.46 -22.24 11.63
C LYS A 192 -31.33 -23.71 11.28
N ALA A 193 -30.12 -24.27 11.42
CA ALA A 193 -29.88 -25.69 11.17
C ALA A 193 -30.63 -26.56 12.22
N GLU A 194 -30.59 -26.19 13.50
CA GLU A 194 -31.31 -26.89 14.56
C GLU A 194 -32.83 -26.81 14.40
N GLU A 195 -33.40 -25.65 14.06
CA GLU A 195 -34.81 -25.49 13.73
C GLU A 195 -35.23 -26.43 12.58
N ARG A 196 -34.44 -26.46 11.51
CA ARG A 196 -34.72 -27.33 10.35
C ARG A 196 -34.57 -28.79 10.67
N ALA A 197 -33.53 -29.20 11.39
CA ALA A 197 -33.31 -30.56 11.82
C ALA A 197 -34.43 -31.07 12.73
N HIS A 198 -34.95 -30.20 13.64
CA HIS A 198 -36.06 -30.49 14.50
C HIS A 198 -37.33 -30.79 13.69
N ILE A 199 -37.61 -30.00 12.66
CA ILE A 199 -38.75 -30.28 11.75
C ILE A 199 -38.55 -31.60 11.02
N LEU A 200 -37.37 -31.87 10.47
CA LEU A 200 -37.07 -33.12 9.76
C LEU A 200 -37.19 -34.35 10.67
N GLU A 201 -36.74 -34.24 11.91
CA GLU A 201 -36.89 -35.30 12.90
C GLU A 201 -38.37 -35.66 13.10
N GLY A 202 -39.24 -34.65 13.25
CA GLY A 202 -40.70 -34.88 13.36
C GLY A 202 -41.29 -35.50 12.11
N LEU A 203 -40.89 -35.07 10.91
CA LEU A 203 -41.33 -35.65 9.65
C LEU A 203 -40.90 -37.11 9.49
N LEU A 204 -39.68 -37.44 9.88
CA LEU A 204 -39.18 -38.83 9.83
C LEU A 204 -39.93 -39.73 10.82
N ILE A 205 -40.22 -39.27 12.04
CA ILE A 205 -41.06 -39.98 13.00
C ILE A 205 -42.43 -40.26 12.41
N ALA A 206 -43.02 -39.27 11.74
CA ALA A 206 -44.33 -39.43 11.09
C ALA A 206 -44.28 -40.44 9.95
N LEU A 207 -43.22 -40.45 9.13
CA LEU A 207 -43.05 -41.41 8.03
C LEU A 207 -42.84 -42.83 8.55
N ASP A 208 -42.14 -42.99 9.67
CA ASP A 208 -41.97 -44.29 10.32
C ASP A 208 -43.27 -44.87 10.88
N ASN A 209 -44.26 -44.03 11.19
CA ASN A 209 -45.55 -44.38 11.77
C ASN A 209 -46.71 -43.89 10.89
N ILE A 210 -46.57 -43.92 9.59
CA ILE A 210 -47.46 -43.19 8.66
C ILE A 210 -48.90 -43.64 8.75
N ASP A 211 -49.19 -44.93 8.91
CA ASP A 211 -50.53 -45.45 9.01
C ASP A 211 -51.27 -44.93 10.26
N GLU A 212 -50.55 -44.89 11.40
CA GLU A 212 -51.09 -44.32 12.64
C GLU A 212 -51.31 -42.81 12.54
N VAL A 213 -50.35 -42.08 11.92
CA VAL A 213 -50.50 -40.63 11.67
C VAL A 213 -51.70 -40.33 10.80
N ILE A 214 -51.91 -41.06 9.71
CA ILE A 214 -53.08 -40.91 8.83
C ILE A 214 -54.38 -41.19 9.61
N SER A 215 -54.40 -42.25 10.43
CA SER A 215 -55.56 -42.61 11.26
C SER A 215 -55.93 -41.50 12.25
N ILE A 216 -54.91 -40.91 12.92
CA ILE A 216 -55.12 -39.78 13.85
C ILE A 216 -55.65 -38.55 13.09
N ILE A 217 -55.09 -38.18 11.98
CA ILE A 217 -55.51 -37.00 11.20
C ILE A 217 -56.92 -37.20 10.70
N ARG A 218 -57.26 -38.35 10.14
CA ARG A 218 -58.59 -38.65 9.60
C ARG A 218 -59.69 -38.72 10.66
N SER A 219 -59.37 -39.15 11.89
CA SER A 219 -60.32 -39.26 13.01
C SER A 219 -60.43 -37.96 13.81
N SER A 220 -59.68 -36.93 13.52
CA SER A 220 -59.76 -35.62 14.16
C SER A 220 -60.75 -34.72 13.48
N GLN A 221 -61.48 -33.88 14.26
CA GLN A 221 -62.51 -32.97 13.77
C GLN A 221 -61.95 -31.74 13.06
N ASN A 222 -60.75 -31.30 13.44
CA ASN A 222 -60.08 -30.13 12.90
C ASN A 222 -58.54 -30.28 13.01
N THR A 223 -57.83 -29.37 12.36
CA THR A 223 -56.36 -29.37 12.33
C THR A 223 -55.75 -29.25 13.72
N GLN A 224 -56.34 -28.44 14.60
CA GLN A 224 -55.81 -28.22 15.95
C GLN A 224 -55.90 -29.48 16.82
N GLU A 225 -57.04 -30.22 16.72
CA GLU A 225 -57.19 -31.52 17.39
C GLU A 225 -56.19 -32.54 16.84
N ALA A 226 -56.02 -32.61 15.53
CA ALA A 226 -55.03 -33.49 14.91
C ALA A 226 -53.61 -33.20 15.40
N LYS A 227 -53.19 -31.93 15.46
CA LYS A 227 -51.89 -31.51 16.01
C LYS A 227 -51.75 -31.94 17.49
N SER A 228 -52.72 -31.64 18.33
CA SER A 228 -52.67 -32.00 19.77
C SER A 228 -52.50 -33.49 19.98
N ARG A 229 -53.25 -34.32 19.24
CA ARG A 229 -53.14 -35.78 19.32
C ARG A 229 -51.82 -36.33 18.81
N LEU A 230 -51.27 -35.74 17.74
CA LEU A 230 -49.93 -36.12 17.24
C LEU A 230 -48.84 -35.72 18.23
N MET A 231 -48.93 -34.53 18.84
CA MET A 231 -47.97 -34.08 19.87
C MET A 231 -47.99 -35.01 21.09
N GLU A 232 -49.15 -35.38 21.57
CA GLU A 232 -49.28 -36.29 22.72
C GLU A 232 -48.77 -37.67 22.40
N ARG A 233 -49.13 -38.23 21.21
CA ARG A 233 -48.83 -39.61 20.85
C ARG A 233 -47.36 -39.85 20.57
N PHE A 234 -46.69 -38.92 19.89
CA PHE A 234 -45.30 -39.03 19.43
C PHE A 234 -44.32 -38.12 20.15
N SER A 235 -44.77 -37.41 21.20
CA SER A 235 -43.97 -36.43 21.94
C SER A 235 -43.35 -35.36 21.03
N LEU A 236 -44.16 -34.84 20.10
CA LEU A 236 -43.72 -33.82 19.13
C LEU A 236 -43.95 -32.40 19.63
N SER A 237 -43.20 -31.47 19.12
CA SER A 237 -43.45 -30.04 19.30
C SER A 237 -44.61 -29.55 18.40
N ASP A 238 -45.14 -28.35 18.69
CA ASP A 238 -46.14 -27.70 17.84
C ASP A 238 -45.62 -27.50 16.40
N ALA A 239 -44.35 -27.07 16.25
CA ALA A 239 -43.75 -26.88 14.94
C ALA A 239 -43.63 -28.20 14.14
N GLN A 240 -43.25 -29.28 14.80
CA GLN A 240 -43.17 -30.61 14.17
C GLN A 240 -44.58 -31.11 13.78
N SER A 241 -45.57 -30.99 14.64
CA SER A 241 -46.93 -31.40 14.35
C SER A 241 -47.56 -30.56 13.22
N GLN A 242 -47.27 -29.27 13.16
CA GLN A 242 -47.71 -28.40 12.06
C GLN A 242 -47.07 -28.87 10.73
N ALA A 243 -45.79 -29.17 10.71
CA ALA A 243 -45.13 -29.69 9.51
C ALA A 243 -45.70 -31.01 9.02
N ILE A 244 -46.15 -31.89 9.95
CA ILE A 244 -46.75 -33.16 9.61
C ILE A 244 -48.15 -32.96 8.98
N VAL A 245 -49.00 -32.10 9.53
CA VAL A 245 -50.32 -31.85 8.94
C VAL A 245 -50.27 -31.09 7.63
N ASP A 246 -49.23 -30.32 7.40
CA ASP A 246 -48.98 -29.61 6.14
C ASP A 246 -48.26 -30.47 5.08
N MET A 247 -47.90 -31.71 5.43
CA MET A 247 -47.14 -32.61 4.57
C MET A 247 -47.96 -33.00 3.32
N ARG A 248 -47.35 -32.86 2.16
CA ARG A 248 -47.97 -33.24 0.89
C ARG A 248 -47.90 -34.75 0.68
N LEU A 249 -48.92 -35.34 0.04
CA LEU A 249 -49.00 -36.78 -0.23
C LEU A 249 -47.75 -37.32 -0.98
N ARG A 250 -47.15 -36.55 -1.84
CA ARG A 250 -45.91 -36.94 -2.53
C ARG A 250 -44.74 -37.27 -1.59
N ALA A 251 -44.74 -36.69 -0.38
CA ALA A 251 -43.68 -36.92 0.62
C ALA A 251 -43.72 -38.37 1.18
N LEU A 252 -44.83 -39.10 0.94
CA LEU A 252 -44.97 -40.50 1.35
C LEU A 252 -44.21 -41.47 0.46
N THR A 253 -43.66 -41.02 -0.67
CA THR A 253 -42.86 -41.89 -1.57
C THR A 253 -41.51 -42.20 -0.98
N GLY A 254 -40.98 -43.38 -1.28
CA GLY A 254 -39.68 -43.83 -0.78
C GLY A 254 -38.54 -42.86 -1.19
N LEU A 255 -38.60 -42.32 -2.42
CA LEU A 255 -37.58 -41.39 -2.91
C LEU A 255 -37.56 -40.05 -2.11
N GLU A 256 -38.74 -39.52 -1.74
CA GLU A 256 -38.80 -38.29 -0.93
C GLU A 256 -38.35 -38.55 0.52
N ARG A 257 -38.62 -39.75 1.05
CA ARG A 257 -38.09 -40.16 2.35
C ARG A 257 -36.58 -40.20 2.38
N GLU A 258 -35.95 -40.81 1.37
CA GLU A 258 -34.49 -40.86 1.24
C GLU A 258 -33.87 -39.44 1.19
N LYS A 259 -34.52 -38.49 0.50
CA LYS A 259 -34.08 -37.10 0.47
C LYS A 259 -34.16 -36.43 1.85
N LEU A 260 -35.20 -36.67 2.62
CA LEU A 260 -35.36 -36.12 3.98
C LEU A 260 -34.29 -36.72 4.93
N GLU A 261 -34.02 -38.03 4.84
CA GLU A 261 -32.97 -38.69 5.61
C GLU A 261 -31.57 -38.14 5.27
N ALA A 262 -31.30 -37.93 3.97
CA ALA A 262 -30.01 -37.34 3.53
C ALA A 262 -29.87 -35.88 4.01
N GLU A 263 -30.93 -35.07 3.89
CA GLU A 263 -30.95 -33.69 4.40
C GLU A 263 -30.72 -33.65 5.92
N TYR A 264 -31.36 -34.52 6.66
CA TYR A 264 -31.22 -34.61 8.11
C TYR A 264 -29.76 -34.97 8.50
N ALA A 265 -29.17 -35.97 7.85
CA ALA A 265 -27.78 -36.37 8.11
C ALA A 265 -26.81 -35.22 7.82
N GLU A 266 -26.98 -34.53 6.69
CA GLU A 266 -26.16 -33.38 6.31
C GLU A 266 -26.29 -32.22 7.32
N LEU A 267 -27.52 -31.93 7.78
CA LEU A 267 -27.75 -30.93 8.81
C LEU A 267 -27.12 -31.31 10.15
N MET A 268 -27.17 -32.57 10.56
CA MET A 268 -26.55 -33.03 11.80
C MET A 268 -25.06 -32.88 11.77
N ASP A 269 -24.40 -33.17 10.63
CA ASP A 269 -22.98 -32.93 10.43
C ASP A 269 -22.65 -31.43 10.50
N ARG A 270 -23.47 -30.59 9.85
CA ARG A 270 -23.29 -29.13 9.89
C ARG A 270 -23.48 -28.56 11.29
N ILE A 271 -24.47 -29.05 12.05
CA ILE A 271 -24.71 -28.67 13.45
C ILE A 271 -23.49 -29.01 14.32
N ALA A 272 -22.93 -30.22 14.15
CA ALA A 272 -21.75 -30.64 14.89
C ALA A 272 -20.53 -29.72 14.58
N GLU A 273 -20.33 -29.37 13.31
CA GLU A 273 -19.28 -28.44 12.87
C GLU A 273 -19.48 -27.05 13.51
N LEU A 274 -20.68 -26.48 13.40
CA LEU A 274 -21.00 -25.14 13.94
C LEU A 274 -20.83 -25.07 15.47
N ARG A 275 -21.26 -26.11 16.17
CA ARG A 275 -21.03 -26.25 17.64
C ARG A 275 -19.56 -26.31 17.98
N ALA A 276 -18.78 -27.06 17.20
CA ALA A 276 -17.33 -27.18 17.41
C ALA A 276 -16.62 -25.83 17.21
N ILE A 277 -17.03 -25.02 16.23
CA ILE A 277 -16.49 -23.66 16.00
C ILE A 277 -16.79 -22.76 17.19
N LEU A 278 -18.02 -22.82 17.74
CA LEU A 278 -18.42 -21.98 18.89
C LEU A 278 -17.75 -22.41 20.20
N ALA A 279 -17.40 -23.70 20.34
CA ALA A 279 -16.79 -24.25 21.54
C ALA A 279 -15.27 -24.06 21.61
N ASP A 280 -14.61 -23.86 20.46
CA ASP A 280 -13.15 -23.77 20.36
C ASP A 280 -12.71 -22.48 19.65
N LYS A 281 -12.08 -21.60 20.39
CA LYS A 281 -11.56 -20.34 19.85
C LYS A 281 -10.53 -20.55 18.74
N LYS A 282 -9.73 -21.59 18.78
CA LYS A 282 -8.76 -21.91 17.74
C LYS A 282 -9.45 -22.27 16.43
N LYS A 283 -10.56 -23.00 16.48
CA LYS A 283 -11.38 -23.30 15.31
C LYS A 283 -12.04 -22.04 14.73
N LEU A 284 -12.56 -21.17 15.59
CA LEU A 284 -13.10 -19.89 15.17
C LEU A 284 -12.05 -19.03 14.43
N LEU A 285 -10.86 -18.91 14.99
CA LEU A 285 -9.75 -18.21 14.34
C LEU A 285 -9.33 -18.87 13.03
N GLY A 286 -9.39 -20.20 12.94
CA GLY A 286 -9.15 -20.96 11.69
C GLY A 286 -10.15 -20.61 10.59
N VAL A 287 -11.42 -20.44 10.92
CA VAL A 287 -12.46 -19.98 9.97
C VAL A 287 -12.14 -18.59 9.46
N ILE A 288 -11.84 -17.65 10.36
CA ILE A 288 -11.46 -16.28 9.99
C ILE A 288 -10.23 -16.28 9.08
N ARG A 289 -9.19 -17.06 9.45
CA ARG A 289 -7.97 -17.21 8.65
C ARG A 289 -8.25 -17.64 7.22
N THR A 290 -9.07 -18.70 7.06
CA THR A 290 -9.44 -19.20 5.74
C THR A 290 -10.18 -18.17 4.92
N GLU A 291 -11.16 -17.49 5.51
CA GLU A 291 -11.98 -16.50 4.81
C GLU A 291 -11.16 -15.28 4.36
N ILE A 292 -10.28 -14.74 5.21
CA ILE A 292 -9.46 -13.58 4.81
C ILE A 292 -8.40 -13.94 3.78
N LEU A 293 -7.86 -15.18 3.78
CA LEU A 293 -6.96 -15.66 2.73
C LEU A 293 -7.66 -15.78 1.38
N LEU A 294 -8.90 -16.23 1.34
CA LEU A 294 -9.70 -16.23 0.11
C LEU A 294 -9.90 -14.81 -0.46
N ILE A 295 -10.05 -13.82 0.42
CA ILE A 295 -10.13 -12.40 0.02
C ILE A 295 -8.80 -11.93 -0.55
N ALA A 296 -7.68 -12.32 0.06
CA ALA A 296 -6.35 -12.00 -0.45
C ALA A 296 -6.11 -12.60 -1.85
N ASP A 297 -6.53 -13.83 -2.08
CA ASP A 297 -6.40 -14.51 -3.38
C ASP A 297 -7.28 -13.86 -4.45
N LYS A 298 -8.50 -13.48 -4.09
CA LYS A 298 -9.47 -12.94 -5.05
C LYS A 298 -9.24 -11.47 -5.41
N TYR A 299 -8.81 -10.65 -4.46
CA TYR A 299 -8.74 -9.19 -4.60
C TYR A 299 -7.37 -8.60 -4.38
N GLY A 300 -6.38 -9.42 -3.98
CA GLY A 300 -5.02 -8.95 -3.77
C GLY A 300 -4.35 -8.54 -5.06
N ASP A 301 -3.67 -7.42 -5.03
CA ASP A 301 -2.84 -6.89 -6.10
C ASP A 301 -1.38 -6.70 -5.65
N ASP A 302 -0.51 -6.41 -6.59
CA ASP A 302 0.88 -6.13 -6.30
C ASP A 302 1.06 -4.72 -5.76
N ARG A 303 2.10 -4.53 -4.94
CA ARG A 303 2.46 -3.22 -4.40
C ARG A 303 2.78 -2.24 -5.52
N ARG A 304 2.19 -1.05 -5.47
CA ARG A 304 2.43 0.04 -6.41
C ARG A 304 3.53 0.99 -5.95
N THR A 305 3.54 1.33 -4.67
CA THR A 305 4.53 2.24 -4.09
C THR A 305 5.80 1.47 -3.75
N SER A 306 6.91 1.83 -4.39
CA SER A 306 8.22 1.26 -4.08
C SER A 306 8.81 1.86 -2.80
N ILE A 307 9.73 1.14 -2.16
CA ILE A 307 10.45 1.60 -0.98
C ILE A 307 11.93 1.59 -1.35
N GLY A 308 12.50 2.79 -1.41
CA GLY A 308 13.91 3.01 -1.72
C GLY A 308 14.75 3.31 -0.48
N PHE A 309 16.03 3.44 -0.70
CA PHE A 309 16.96 3.87 0.34
C PHE A 309 16.74 5.35 0.68
N ASP A 310 17.09 5.72 1.90
CA ASP A 310 17.10 7.12 2.30
C ASP A 310 18.36 7.80 1.74
N GLU A 311 18.17 8.53 0.64
CA GLU A 311 19.25 9.27 -0.02
C GLU A 311 19.63 10.58 0.72
N TYR A 312 19.32 10.72 2.01
CA TYR A 312 19.69 11.91 2.77
C TYR A 312 21.21 12.13 2.83
N ASP A 313 21.99 11.07 2.68
CA ASP A 313 23.45 11.14 2.69
C ASP A 313 24.08 11.39 1.32
N ILE A 314 23.28 11.40 0.23
CA ILE A 314 23.79 11.83 -1.07
C ILE A 314 23.85 13.35 -1.06
N SER A 315 25.04 13.87 -0.84
CA SER A 315 25.31 15.29 -0.97
C SER A 315 25.15 15.72 -2.43
N MET A 316 24.82 16.99 -2.67
CA MET A 316 24.84 17.57 -4.04
C MET A 316 26.15 17.28 -4.75
N GLU A 317 27.23 17.11 -3.99
CA GLU A 317 28.57 16.76 -4.44
C GLU A 317 28.62 15.39 -5.12
N ASP A 318 27.91 14.38 -4.58
CA ASP A 318 27.89 13.00 -5.12
C ASP A 318 27.19 12.89 -6.48
N LEU A 319 26.39 13.88 -6.83
CA LEU A 319 25.67 13.96 -8.10
C LEU A 319 26.46 14.71 -9.18
N ILE A 320 27.56 15.36 -8.81
CA ILE A 320 28.42 16.07 -9.74
C ILE A 320 29.53 15.10 -10.15
N PRO A 321 29.68 14.76 -11.44
CA PRO A 321 30.74 13.86 -11.85
C PRO A 321 32.12 14.46 -11.53
N VAL A 322 33.00 13.62 -11.02
CA VAL A 322 34.42 13.99 -10.81
C VAL A 322 35.08 14.20 -12.18
N THR A 323 35.33 15.44 -12.53
CA THR A 323 35.96 15.82 -13.80
C THR A 323 37.20 16.65 -13.56
N ASN A 324 38.17 16.48 -14.43
CA ASN A 324 39.32 17.36 -14.43
C ASN A 324 38.92 18.73 -14.96
N THR A 325 39.20 19.76 -14.19
CA THR A 325 38.84 21.15 -14.49
C THR A 325 40.03 22.06 -14.47
N VAL A 326 39.97 23.07 -15.29
CA VAL A 326 40.94 24.17 -15.32
C VAL A 326 40.24 25.41 -14.74
N ILE A 327 40.90 25.98 -13.74
CA ILE A 327 40.47 27.23 -13.11
C ILE A 327 41.41 28.32 -13.53
N THR A 328 40.88 29.38 -14.10
CA THR A 328 41.64 30.59 -14.46
C THR A 328 41.27 31.72 -13.53
N MET A 329 42.25 32.44 -13.05
CA MET A 329 42.08 33.62 -12.21
C MET A 329 42.78 34.83 -12.85
N THR A 330 42.07 35.94 -12.89
CA THR A 330 42.62 37.20 -13.40
C THR A 330 43.24 38.03 -12.27
N LYS A 331 44.09 38.99 -12.63
CA LYS A 331 44.71 39.91 -11.69
C LYS A 331 43.71 40.72 -10.87
N LEU A 332 42.55 41.05 -11.44
CA LEU A 332 41.49 41.76 -10.75
C LEU A 332 40.59 40.84 -9.90
N GLY A 333 40.88 39.53 -9.87
CA GLY A 333 40.20 38.57 -9.00
C GLY A 333 38.98 37.87 -9.61
N TYR A 334 38.78 38.01 -10.91
CA TYR A 334 37.75 37.22 -11.61
C TYR A 334 38.24 35.77 -11.77
N ILE A 335 37.34 34.83 -11.44
CA ILE A 335 37.65 33.41 -11.51
C ILE A 335 36.68 32.71 -12.44
N LYS A 336 37.14 31.74 -13.21
CA LYS A 336 36.32 30.93 -14.11
C LYS A 336 36.79 29.48 -14.09
N ARG A 337 35.83 28.58 -14.07
CA ARG A 337 36.06 27.15 -14.23
C ARG A 337 35.74 26.71 -15.67
N MET A 338 36.55 25.84 -16.22
CA MET A 338 36.31 25.19 -17.52
C MET A 338 36.66 23.70 -17.43
N SER A 339 35.95 22.85 -18.19
CA SER A 339 36.36 21.45 -18.37
C SER A 339 37.69 21.36 -19.10
N LEU A 340 38.54 20.42 -18.69
CA LEU A 340 39.80 20.13 -19.36
C LEU A 340 39.57 19.74 -20.84
N ASP A 341 38.41 19.15 -21.18
CA ASP A 341 38.06 18.78 -22.55
C ASP A 341 38.00 19.96 -23.52
N ASN A 342 37.83 21.17 -22.99
CA ASN A 342 37.88 22.40 -23.78
C ASN A 342 39.31 22.78 -24.20
N PHE A 343 40.35 22.22 -23.53
CA PHE A 343 41.75 22.44 -23.81
C PHE A 343 42.30 21.30 -24.67
N ARG A 344 42.05 21.34 -25.98
CA ARG A 344 42.56 20.33 -26.92
C ARG A 344 43.93 20.77 -27.44
N ALA A 345 44.85 19.82 -27.62
CA ALA A 345 46.08 20.04 -28.29
C ALA A 345 45.84 20.57 -29.71
N GLN A 346 46.44 21.69 -30.08
CA GLN A 346 46.32 22.27 -31.40
C GLN A 346 47.56 21.96 -32.23
N ASN A 347 47.34 21.68 -33.52
CA ASN A 347 48.44 21.54 -34.49
C ASN A 347 49.01 22.90 -34.88
N ARG A 348 50.17 22.91 -35.51
CA ARG A 348 50.80 24.14 -36.02
C ARG A 348 49.83 24.99 -36.83
N GLY A 349 49.65 26.27 -36.44
CA GLY A 349 48.72 27.21 -37.07
C GLY A 349 47.34 27.34 -36.41
N GLY A 350 47.11 26.67 -35.27
CA GLY A 350 45.88 26.84 -34.46
C GLY A 350 45.77 28.24 -33.86
N LYS A 351 44.53 28.75 -33.74
CA LYS A 351 44.26 30.11 -33.19
C LYS A 351 44.33 30.25 -31.67
N GLY A 352 44.78 29.21 -30.96
CA GLY A 352 44.74 29.19 -29.49
C GLY A 352 43.33 28.97 -28.90
N ILE A 353 43.28 28.65 -27.64
CA ILE A 353 42.01 28.51 -26.89
C ILE A 353 41.92 29.71 -25.95
N LYS A 354 40.80 30.47 -26.05
CA LYS A 354 40.55 31.59 -25.17
C LYS A 354 40.03 31.05 -23.84
N GLY A 355 40.86 31.08 -22.82
CA GLY A 355 40.54 30.55 -21.48
C GLY A 355 39.42 31.35 -20.78
N MET A 356 39.43 32.67 -20.95
CA MET A 356 38.50 33.59 -20.32
C MET A 356 38.43 34.89 -21.12
N GLU A 357 37.28 35.56 -21.17
CA GLU A 357 37.23 36.94 -21.62
C GLU A 357 37.57 37.85 -20.45
N THR A 358 38.54 38.68 -20.64
CA THR A 358 38.99 39.69 -19.66
C THR A 358 38.42 41.05 -20.05
N ILE A 359 38.19 41.91 -19.06
CA ILE A 359 37.90 43.33 -19.27
C ILE A 359 39.19 44.09 -19.63
N ASP A 360 39.06 45.30 -20.15
CA ASP A 360 40.20 46.16 -20.47
C ASP A 360 41.10 46.33 -19.24
N ASP A 361 42.39 46.20 -19.42
CA ASP A 361 43.45 46.26 -18.38
C ASP A 361 43.49 45.04 -17.40
N ASP A 362 42.77 43.96 -17.67
CA ASP A 362 42.85 42.72 -16.88
C ASP A 362 43.50 41.59 -17.71
N TYR A 363 44.16 40.66 -17.05
CA TYR A 363 44.80 39.50 -17.68
C TYR A 363 44.76 38.29 -16.76
N ILE A 364 44.86 37.09 -17.33
CA ILE A 364 44.91 35.84 -16.57
C ILE A 364 46.28 35.79 -15.87
N GLU A 365 46.23 35.77 -14.53
CA GLU A 365 47.44 35.72 -13.70
C GLU A 365 47.77 34.28 -13.28
N GLU A 366 46.74 33.49 -12.97
CA GLU A 366 46.89 32.10 -12.56
C GLU A 366 46.01 31.14 -13.35
N LEU A 367 46.58 29.95 -13.59
CA LEU A 367 45.87 28.83 -14.20
C LEU A 367 46.15 27.57 -13.36
N LEU A 368 45.12 27.01 -12.77
CA LEU A 368 45.21 25.84 -11.89
C LEU A 368 44.48 24.67 -12.51
N MET A 369 45.11 23.50 -12.52
CA MET A 369 44.45 22.24 -12.88
C MET A 369 44.06 21.51 -11.61
N THR A 370 42.77 21.13 -11.51
CA THR A 370 42.26 20.44 -10.35
C THR A 370 41.08 19.52 -10.76
N THR A 371 40.51 18.81 -9.79
CA THR A 371 39.25 18.07 -10.01
C THR A 371 38.07 18.87 -9.48
N SER A 372 36.88 18.64 -10.05
CA SER A 372 35.67 19.33 -9.67
C SER A 372 35.36 19.26 -8.16
N HIS A 373 35.81 18.22 -7.45
CA HIS A 373 35.50 17.97 -6.03
C HIS A 373 36.55 18.49 -5.05
N HIS A 374 37.72 19.01 -5.54
CA HIS A 374 38.71 19.60 -4.66
C HIS A 374 38.26 20.93 -4.07
N TYR A 375 38.77 21.26 -2.91
CA TYR A 375 38.55 22.58 -2.31
C TYR A 375 39.54 23.59 -2.90
N MET A 376 38.99 24.73 -3.30
CA MET A 376 39.77 25.93 -3.58
C MET A 376 39.82 26.75 -2.30
N MET A 377 41.03 27.08 -1.88
CA MET A 377 41.29 27.88 -0.69
C MET A 377 41.91 29.23 -1.10
N PHE A 378 41.27 30.30 -0.68
CA PHE A 378 41.73 31.67 -0.97
C PHE A 378 42.26 32.30 0.31
N PHE A 379 43.53 32.59 0.34
CA PHE A 379 44.21 33.27 1.44
C PHE A 379 44.31 34.76 1.11
N THR A 380 43.73 35.60 1.95
CA THR A 380 43.73 37.06 1.73
C THR A 380 44.87 37.73 2.50
N ASN A 381 45.26 38.90 2.05
CA ASN A 381 46.24 39.75 2.72
C ASN A 381 45.78 40.27 4.09
N THR A 382 44.49 40.15 4.39
CA THR A 382 43.89 40.47 5.69
C THR A 382 43.86 39.29 6.68
N GLY A 383 44.53 38.16 6.33
CA GLY A 383 44.61 36.97 7.18
C GLY A 383 43.33 36.13 7.24
N ARG A 384 42.43 36.31 6.29
CA ARG A 384 41.21 35.49 6.18
C ARG A 384 41.39 34.38 5.15
N VAL A 385 40.74 33.23 5.40
CA VAL A 385 40.72 32.11 4.47
C VAL A 385 39.27 31.86 4.05
N TYR A 386 39.03 31.76 2.75
CA TYR A 386 37.75 31.36 2.17
C TYR A 386 37.93 30.02 1.48
N ARG A 387 36.94 29.19 1.53
CA ARG A 387 36.94 27.84 0.96
C ARG A 387 35.67 27.62 0.16
N ILE A 388 35.80 27.23 -1.09
CA ILE A 388 34.71 26.80 -1.96
C ILE A 388 35.10 25.49 -2.67
N LYS A 389 34.13 24.74 -3.16
CA LYS A 389 34.41 23.58 -4.03
C LYS A 389 34.71 24.03 -5.45
N ALA A 390 35.58 23.30 -6.14
CA ALA A 390 35.94 23.65 -7.52
C ALA A 390 34.75 23.52 -8.51
N TYR A 391 33.68 22.82 -8.15
CA TYR A 391 32.48 22.75 -8.98
C TYR A 391 31.51 23.93 -8.77
N GLU A 392 31.58 24.66 -7.68
CA GLU A 392 30.81 25.88 -7.41
C GLU A 392 31.25 27.05 -8.26
#